data_359b40ba4ea3d833230a9ce046ba2c66
#
_entry.id   359b40ba4ea3d833230a9ce046ba2c66
#
_cell.length_a   1.000
_cell.length_b   1.000
_cell.length_c   1.000
_cell.angle_alpha   90.00
_cell.angle_beta   90.00
_cell.angle_gamma   90.00
#
_symmetry.space_group_name_H-M   'P 1'
#
loop_
_entity.id
_entity.type
_entity.pdbx_description
1 polymer ?
#
loop_
_entity_poly.entity_id
_entity_poly.type
_entity_poly.pdbx_seq_one_letter_code
_entity_poly.pdbx_strand_id
1 'polypeptide(L)'
;MIVKKSLSEQIYESLRQDIINQKIKFGEKLVNQNLRERYGVSSTPVRDAINRLHQDGLLEDISNVGARVITFDYKMAVEINEIVWMLSTQAVKLSAKKGHAREVIPALAKCLELQQRHIDSPAYLDDDAQFHLTFFDFCDNPRYRELYLQHHTLWSILVKYYYCDKESTREHAISQH
;
A
#
# COMPACT_ATOMS: atom_id res chain seq x y z
N MET A 1 -24.63 12.17 -0.93
CA MET A 1 -24.23 12.73 0.38
C MET A 1 -22.69 12.76 0.40
N ILE A 2 -22.06 13.92 0.43
CA ILE A 2 -20.59 14.01 0.54
C ILE A 2 -20.26 13.75 2.00
N VAL A 3 -19.70 12.58 2.32
CA VAL A 3 -19.21 12.27 3.67
C VAL A 3 -17.95 13.10 3.91
N LYS A 4 -18.04 14.11 4.76
CA LYS A 4 -16.88 14.92 5.16
C LYS A 4 -15.93 14.01 5.96
N LYS A 5 -14.70 13.81 5.47
CA LYS A 5 -13.68 13.02 6.17
C LYS A 5 -13.45 13.59 7.57
N SER A 6 -13.33 12.73 8.57
CA SER A 6 -12.99 13.13 9.93
C SER A 6 -11.60 13.77 9.99
N LEU A 7 -11.29 14.55 11.05
CA LEU A 7 -9.95 15.11 11.24
C LEU A 7 -8.89 14.00 11.36
N SER A 8 -9.19 12.91 12.06
CA SER A 8 -8.28 11.77 12.18
C SER A 8 -7.99 11.12 10.83
N GLU A 9 -9.00 10.99 9.96
CA GLU A 9 -8.84 10.48 8.60
C GLU A 9 -7.93 11.37 7.75
N GLN A 10 -8.15 12.69 7.81
CA GLN A 10 -7.34 13.65 7.05
C GLN A 10 -5.88 13.65 7.51
N ILE A 11 -5.63 13.56 8.82
CA ILE A 11 -4.28 13.47 9.40
C ILE A 11 -3.62 12.15 8.99
N TYR A 12 -4.34 11.03 9.11
CA TYR A 12 -3.86 9.73 8.70
C TYR A 12 -3.41 9.72 7.23
N GLU A 13 -4.27 10.19 6.33
CA GLU A 13 -3.93 10.24 4.89
C GLU A 13 -2.75 11.15 4.60
N SER A 14 -2.70 12.34 5.25
CA SER A 14 -1.59 13.28 5.10
C SER A 14 -0.25 12.65 5.55
N LEU A 15 -0.22 12.06 6.74
CA LEU A 15 0.99 11.40 7.27
C LEU A 15 1.39 10.18 6.42
N ARG A 16 0.41 9.37 6.03
CA ARG A 16 0.64 8.21 5.15
C ARG A 16 1.32 8.63 3.85
N GLN A 17 0.82 9.67 3.19
CA GLN A 17 1.42 10.20 1.97
C GLN A 17 2.81 10.79 2.20
N ASP A 18 3.01 11.48 3.32
CA ASP A 18 4.32 12.04 3.68
C ASP A 18 5.38 10.94 3.93
N ILE A 19 4.98 9.80 4.52
CA ILE A 19 5.86 8.63 4.70
C ILE A 19 6.14 7.96 3.34
N ILE A 20 5.10 7.67 2.56
CA ILE A 20 5.24 7.03 1.23
C ILE A 20 6.10 7.88 0.29
N ASN A 21 6.02 9.21 0.37
CA ASN A 21 6.81 10.11 -0.46
C ASN A 21 8.14 10.54 0.18
N GLN A 22 8.52 9.90 1.30
CA GLN A 22 9.78 10.18 2.00
C GLN A 22 9.96 11.65 2.42
N LYS A 23 8.88 12.40 2.59
CA LYS A 23 8.91 13.70 3.30
C LYS A 23 9.16 13.49 4.78
N ILE A 24 8.59 12.42 5.35
CA ILE A 24 8.94 11.88 6.66
C ILE A 24 9.77 10.62 6.40
N LYS A 25 10.98 10.57 6.96
CA LYS A 25 11.96 9.53 6.66
C LYS A 25 11.69 8.25 7.44
N PHE A 26 12.13 7.10 6.90
CA PHE A 26 12.16 5.85 7.64
C PHE A 26 13.03 6.02 8.90
N GLY A 27 12.56 5.49 10.02
CA GLY A 27 13.19 5.64 11.33
C GLY A 27 12.96 7.01 12.02
N GLU A 28 12.30 7.98 11.37
CA GLU A 28 12.01 9.29 11.94
C GLU A 28 10.99 9.18 13.07
N LYS A 29 11.19 9.98 14.14
CA LYS A 29 10.24 10.06 15.26
C LYS A 29 9.13 11.08 14.97
N LEU A 30 7.90 10.62 15.08
CA LEU A 30 6.70 11.45 15.07
C LEU A 30 6.34 11.81 16.51
N VAL A 31 6.48 13.08 16.87
CA VAL A 31 6.14 13.58 18.20
C VAL A 31 4.70 14.10 18.20
N ASN A 32 3.87 13.58 19.09
CA ASN A 32 2.44 13.95 19.17
C ASN A 32 2.21 15.45 19.32
N GLN A 33 3.05 16.17 20.08
CA GLN A 33 2.95 17.61 20.25
C GLN A 33 3.16 18.34 18.91
N ASN A 34 4.22 17.99 18.17
CA ASN A 34 4.54 18.61 16.88
C ASN A 34 3.42 18.40 15.86
N LEU A 35 2.82 17.21 15.87
CA LEU A 35 1.69 16.89 15.00
C LEU A 35 0.43 17.69 15.35
N ARG A 36 0.15 17.87 16.64
CA ARG A 36 -0.95 18.73 17.10
C ARG A 36 -0.77 20.18 16.62
N GLU A 37 0.44 20.71 16.76
CA GLU A 37 0.79 22.04 16.31
C GLU A 37 0.69 22.17 14.79
N ARG A 38 1.24 21.19 14.04
CA ARG A 38 1.20 21.15 12.58
C ARG A 38 -0.22 21.15 12.01
N TYR A 39 -1.13 20.40 12.62
CA TYR A 39 -2.52 20.25 12.13
C TYR A 39 -3.52 21.16 12.85
N GLY A 40 -3.13 21.89 13.88
CA GLY A 40 -4.01 22.77 14.66
C GLY A 40 -5.14 22.03 15.37
N VAL A 41 -4.88 20.83 15.90
CA VAL A 41 -5.90 19.94 16.47
C VAL A 41 -5.58 19.50 17.89
N SER A 42 -6.57 18.92 18.58
CA SER A 42 -6.39 18.28 19.89
C SER A 42 -5.60 16.96 19.77
N SER A 43 -5.29 16.35 20.91
CA SER A 43 -4.53 15.10 20.99
C SER A 43 -5.28 13.89 20.39
N THR A 44 -6.60 13.83 20.51
CA THR A 44 -7.39 12.67 20.11
C THR A 44 -7.25 12.33 18.62
N PRO A 45 -7.53 13.21 17.66
CA PRO A 45 -7.45 12.87 16.24
C PRO A 45 -6.02 12.52 15.79
N VAL A 46 -4.98 13.09 16.45
CA VAL A 46 -3.59 12.72 16.19
C VAL A 46 -3.30 11.29 16.64
N ARG A 47 -3.73 10.91 17.86
CA ARG A 47 -3.54 9.56 18.38
C ARG A 47 -4.29 8.51 17.55
N ASP A 48 -5.50 8.81 17.12
CA ASP A 48 -6.29 7.92 16.26
C ASP A 48 -5.59 7.70 14.91
N ALA A 49 -5.05 8.76 14.31
CA ALA A 49 -4.28 8.66 13.07
C ALA A 49 -2.99 7.83 13.26
N ILE A 50 -2.24 8.04 14.36
CA ILE A 50 -1.04 7.27 14.69
C ILE A 50 -1.37 5.80 14.93
N ASN A 51 -2.43 5.49 15.67
CA ASN A 51 -2.84 4.11 15.90
C ASN A 51 -3.18 3.40 14.58
N ARG A 52 -3.83 4.09 13.66
CA ARG A 52 -4.17 3.54 12.36
C ARG A 52 -2.93 3.32 11.48
N LEU A 53 -2.00 4.27 11.44
CA LEU A 53 -0.71 4.08 10.73
C LEU A 53 0.10 2.90 11.31
N HIS A 54 0.01 2.68 12.61
CA HIS A 54 0.63 1.52 13.24
C HIS A 54 -0.07 0.20 12.85
N GLN A 55 -1.40 0.19 12.80
CA GLN A 55 -2.15 -0.98 12.32
C GLN A 55 -1.80 -1.33 10.86
N ASP A 56 -1.49 -0.32 10.04
CA ASP A 56 -0.99 -0.49 8.68
C ASP A 56 0.50 -0.88 8.61
N GLY A 57 1.17 -1.02 9.75
CA GLY A 57 2.58 -1.38 9.85
C GLY A 57 3.56 -0.26 9.47
N LEU A 58 3.09 0.98 9.30
CA LEU A 58 3.93 2.13 8.94
C LEU A 58 4.67 2.76 10.12
N LEU A 59 4.21 2.46 11.34
CA LEU A 59 4.81 2.97 12.58
C LEU A 59 5.13 1.84 13.55
N GLU A 60 6.17 2.03 14.32
CA GLU A 60 6.62 1.20 15.43
C GLU A 60 6.80 2.05 16.70
N ASP A 61 7.11 1.43 17.84
CA ASP A 61 7.44 2.12 19.10
C ASP A 61 6.39 3.14 19.57
N ILE A 62 5.09 2.80 19.49
CA ILE A 62 4.04 3.71 19.96
C ILE A 62 4.14 3.97 21.46
N SER A 63 4.08 5.25 21.82
CA SER A 63 4.05 5.73 23.19
C SER A 63 3.12 6.94 23.36
N ASN A 64 2.96 7.42 24.59
CA ASN A 64 2.24 8.67 24.86
C ASN A 64 2.91 9.90 24.25
N VAL A 65 4.21 9.84 23.96
CA VAL A 65 4.99 10.94 23.38
C VAL A 65 4.87 10.95 21.84
N GLY A 66 4.75 9.79 21.22
CA GLY A 66 4.68 9.66 19.77
C GLY A 66 4.96 8.24 19.29
N ALA A 67 5.43 8.12 18.07
CA ALA A 67 5.79 6.85 17.44
C ALA A 67 7.05 7.04 16.58
N ARG A 68 7.57 5.95 16.03
CA ARG A 68 8.67 5.95 15.05
C ARG A 68 8.15 5.43 13.72
N VAL A 69 8.57 6.04 12.63
CA VAL A 69 8.34 5.47 11.29
C VAL A 69 9.19 4.21 11.14
N ILE A 70 8.56 3.15 10.61
CA ILE A 70 9.21 1.86 10.42
C ILE A 70 10.52 1.99 9.63
N THR A 71 11.46 1.11 9.92
CA THR A 71 12.68 0.92 9.13
C THR A 71 12.62 -0.42 8.42
N PHE A 72 13.02 -0.45 7.15
CA PHE A 72 13.07 -1.68 6.39
C PHE A 72 14.47 -2.27 6.43
N ASP A 73 14.54 -3.56 6.75
CA ASP A 73 15.74 -4.38 6.53
C ASP A 73 15.45 -5.47 5.48
N TYR A 74 16.49 -6.17 5.08
CA TYR A 74 16.38 -7.25 4.07
C TYR A 74 15.44 -8.37 4.53
N LYS A 75 15.50 -8.73 5.82
CA LYS A 75 14.66 -9.79 6.38
C LYS A 75 13.18 -9.43 6.29
N MET A 76 12.81 -8.23 6.71
CA MET A 76 11.45 -7.73 6.61
C MET A 76 10.96 -7.66 5.16
N ALA A 77 11.82 -7.23 4.23
CA ALA A 77 11.49 -7.22 2.82
C ALA A 77 11.15 -8.61 2.28
N VAL A 78 11.92 -9.63 2.67
CA VAL A 78 11.64 -11.03 2.31
C VAL A 78 10.32 -11.50 2.91
N GLU A 79 10.10 -11.27 4.21
CA GLU A 79 8.87 -11.68 4.91
C GLU A 79 7.60 -11.07 4.29
N ILE A 80 7.63 -9.77 3.97
CA ILE A 80 6.51 -9.10 3.30
C ILE A 80 6.27 -9.66 1.91
N ASN A 81 7.33 -9.86 1.14
CA ASN A 81 7.24 -10.40 -0.23
C ASN A 81 6.65 -11.83 -0.23
N GLU A 82 7.05 -12.68 0.71
CA GLU A 82 6.52 -14.03 0.85
C GLU A 82 5.01 -14.02 1.11
N ILE A 83 4.52 -13.14 2.01
CA ILE A 83 3.09 -13.01 2.31
C ILE A 83 2.32 -12.53 1.08
N VAL A 84 2.79 -11.46 0.43
CA VAL A 84 2.13 -10.88 -0.74
C VAL A 84 2.10 -11.88 -1.89
N TRP A 85 3.21 -12.58 -2.14
CA TRP A 85 3.29 -13.63 -3.17
C TRP A 85 2.32 -14.79 -2.91
N MET A 86 2.27 -15.27 -1.66
CA MET A 86 1.36 -16.35 -1.26
C MET A 86 -0.11 -15.97 -1.48
N LEU A 87 -0.49 -14.77 -1.02
CA LEU A 87 -1.86 -14.26 -1.16
C LEU A 87 -2.23 -14.07 -2.64
N SER A 88 -1.36 -13.44 -3.44
CA SER A 88 -1.59 -13.20 -4.86
C SER A 88 -1.73 -14.50 -5.64
N THR A 89 -0.81 -15.46 -5.42
CA THR A 89 -0.88 -16.79 -6.07
C THR A 89 -2.19 -17.49 -5.75
N GLN A 90 -2.66 -17.42 -4.52
CA GLN A 90 -3.91 -18.06 -4.13
C GLN A 90 -5.14 -17.34 -4.69
N ALA A 91 -5.12 -16.00 -4.79
CA ALA A 91 -6.19 -15.22 -5.42
C ALA A 91 -6.35 -15.58 -6.90
N VAL A 92 -5.25 -15.69 -7.65
CA VAL A 92 -5.23 -16.16 -9.04
C VAL A 92 -5.89 -17.56 -9.17
N LYS A 93 -5.46 -18.52 -8.34
CA LYS A 93 -6.02 -19.90 -8.34
C LYS A 93 -7.52 -19.90 -8.02
N LEU A 94 -7.97 -19.09 -7.09
CA LEU A 94 -9.38 -18.99 -6.71
C LEU A 94 -10.22 -18.35 -7.81
N SER A 95 -9.77 -17.25 -8.42
CA SER A 95 -10.49 -16.59 -9.51
C SER A 95 -10.65 -17.52 -10.72
N ALA A 96 -9.59 -18.25 -11.08
CA ALA A 96 -9.65 -19.26 -12.15
C ALA A 96 -10.61 -20.43 -11.82
N LYS A 97 -10.54 -20.97 -10.58
CA LYS A 97 -11.39 -22.09 -10.15
C LYS A 97 -12.87 -21.72 -10.12
N LYS A 98 -13.22 -20.48 -9.83
CA LYS A 98 -14.60 -20.01 -9.71
C LYS A 98 -15.23 -19.60 -11.04
N GLY A 99 -14.48 -19.69 -12.14
CA GLY A 99 -15.02 -19.53 -13.49
C GLY A 99 -15.16 -18.09 -13.98
N HIS A 100 -14.55 -17.12 -13.28
CA HIS A 100 -14.60 -15.69 -13.62
C HIS A 100 -13.69 -15.28 -14.78
N ALA A 101 -13.14 -16.24 -15.54
CA ALA A 101 -12.19 -15.96 -16.62
C ALA A 101 -12.72 -14.95 -17.66
N ARG A 102 -14.02 -14.99 -17.95
CA ARG A 102 -14.64 -14.08 -18.93
C ARG A 102 -14.63 -12.62 -18.48
N GLU A 103 -14.68 -12.36 -17.18
CA GLU A 103 -14.65 -11.02 -16.58
C GLU A 103 -13.21 -10.60 -16.23
N VAL A 104 -12.40 -11.52 -15.71
CA VAL A 104 -11.03 -11.27 -15.26
C VAL A 104 -10.12 -10.91 -16.43
N ILE A 105 -10.17 -11.66 -17.54
CA ILE A 105 -9.27 -11.46 -18.69
C ILE A 105 -9.38 -10.05 -19.27
N PRO A 106 -10.58 -9.51 -19.58
CA PRO A 106 -10.69 -8.13 -20.07
C PRO A 106 -10.25 -7.09 -19.03
N ALA A 107 -10.49 -7.34 -17.73
CA ALA A 107 -10.07 -6.42 -16.67
C ALA A 107 -8.54 -6.36 -16.57
N LEU A 108 -7.86 -7.51 -16.62
CA LEU A 108 -6.39 -7.59 -16.63
C LEU A 108 -5.80 -6.94 -17.89
N ALA A 109 -6.38 -7.20 -19.07
CA ALA A 109 -5.92 -6.57 -20.32
C ALA A 109 -5.95 -5.03 -20.23
N LYS A 110 -7.02 -4.47 -19.63
CA LYS A 110 -7.12 -3.04 -19.39
C LYS A 110 -6.03 -2.53 -18.42
N CYS A 111 -5.71 -3.27 -17.36
CA CYS A 111 -4.63 -2.91 -16.44
C CYS A 111 -3.28 -2.90 -17.15
N LEU A 112 -2.99 -3.91 -18.00
CA LEU A 112 -1.75 -3.97 -18.79
C LEU A 112 -1.63 -2.78 -19.76
N GLU A 113 -2.72 -2.40 -20.44
CA GLU A 113 -2.72 -1.21 -21.30
C GLU A 113 -2.38 0.07 -20.52
N LEU A 114 -2.89 0.21 -19.29
CA LEU A 114 -2.58 1.35 -18.43
C LEU A 114 -1.13 1.31 -17.97
N GLN A 115 -0.61 0.16 -17.53
CA GLN A 115 0.80 0.00 -17.16
C GLN A 115 1.73 0.40 -18.31
N GLN A 116 1.47 -0.08 -19.53
CA GLN A 116 2.26 0.27 -20.72
C GLN A 116 2.20 1.78 -21.03
N ARG A 117 1.02 2.38 -20.90
CA ARG A 117 0.83 3.83 -21.13
C ARG A 117 1.56 4.69 -20.11
N HIS A 118 1.66 4.22 -18.87
CA HIS A 118 2.21 4.96 -17.74
C HIS A 118 3.61 4.47 -17.33
N ILE A 119 4.30 3.71 -18.19
CA ILE A 119 5.57 3.04 -17.83
C ILE A 119 6.63 4.02 -17.27
N ASP A 120 6.69 5.24 -17.79
CA ASP A 120 7.61 6.30 -17.35
C ASP A 120 7.00 7.26 -16.32
N SER A 121 5.79 6.96 -15.85
CA SER A 121 5.01 7.82 -14.98
C SER A 121 4.98 7.28 -13.54
N PRO A 122 4.82 8.16 -12.52
CA PRO A 122 4.52 7.72 -11.16
C PRO A 122 3.24 6.88 -11.04
N ALA A 123 2.30 7.01 -11.99
CA ALA A 123 1.06 6.25 -12.01
C ALA A 123 1.27 4.75 -12.30
N TYR A 124 2.42 4.35 -12.86
CA TYR A 124 2.75 2.95 -13.10
C TYR A 124 2.54 2.04 -11.89
N LEU A 125 2.97 2.48 -10.70
CA LEU A 125 2.85 1.68 -9.48
C LEU A 125 1.39 1.49 -9.03
N ASP A 126 0.54 2.48 -9.29
CA ASP A 126 -0.89 2.36 -8.98
C ASP A 126 -1.59 1.41 -9.98
N ASP A 127 -1.19 1.44 -11.25
CA ASP A 127 -1.70 0.52 -12.29
C ASP A 127 -1.24 -0.91 -12.03
N ASP A 128 0.02 -1.11 -11.61
CA ASP A 128 0.57 -2.41 -11.22
C ASP A 128 -0.19 -2.99 -10.01
N ALA A 129 -0.40 -2.17 -8.99
CA ALA A 129 -1.22 -2.54 -7.85
C ALA A 129 -2.65 -2.94 -8.25
N GLN A 130 -3.26 -2.21 -9.18
CA GLN A 130 -4.61 -2.52 -9.67
C GLN A 130 -4.65 -3.83 -10.46
N PHE A 131 -3.61 -4.14 -11.24
CA PHE A 131 -3.49 -5.45 -11.92
C PHE A 131 -3.56 -6.60 -10.91
N HIS A 132 -2.77 -6.55 -9.86
CA HIS A 132 -2.78 -7.57 -8.81
C HIS A 132 -4.10 -7.62 -8.05
N LEU A 133 -4.70 -6.47 -7.71
CA LEU A 133 -5.98 -6.37 -7.01
C LEU A 133 -7.14 -6.99 -7.81
N THR A 134 -7.08 -6.98 -9.14
CA THR A 134 -8.10 -7.58 -10.00
C THR A 134 -8.35 -9.05 -9.66
N PHE A 135 -7.32 -9.84 -9.36
CA PHE A 135 -7.49 -11.23 -8.94
C PHE A 135 -8.23 -11.37 -7.61
N PHE A 136 -8.02 -10.43 -6.69
CA PHE A 136 -8.71 -10.43 -5.41
C PHE A 136 -10.18 -10.02 -5.54
N ASP A 137 -10.51 -9.14 -6.48
CA ASP A 137 -11.90 -8.72 -6.74
C ASP A 137 -12.73 -9.88 -7.31
N PHE A 138 -12.10 -10.82 -8.04
CA PHE A 138 -12.74 -11.97 -8.66
C PHE A 138 -12.50 -13.31 -7.93
N CYS A 139 -11.85 -13.32 -6.79
CA CYS A 139 -11.65 -14.56 -6.03
C CYS A 139 -12.84 -14.96 -5.13
N ASP A 140 -13.91 -14.15 -5.07
CA ASP A 140 -15.11 -14.33 -4.21
C ASP A 140 -14.76 -14.59 -2.74
N ASN A 141 -13.71 -13.94 -2.27
CA ASN A 141 -13.28 -14.03 -0.87
C ASN A 141 -12.77 -12.66 -0.39
N PRO A 142 -13.66 -11.80 0.13
CA PRO A 142 -13.28 -10.46 0.57
C PRO A 142 -12.21 -10.46 1.66
N ARG A 143 -12.09 -11.55 2.45
CA ARG A 143 -11.04 -11.68 3.47
C ARG A 143 -9.64 -11.76 2.87
N TYR A 144 -9.49 -12.38 1.69
CA TYR A 144 -8.20 -12.36 0.97
C TYR A 144 -7.81 -10.96 0.55
N ARG A 145 -8.76 -10.18 0.04
CA ARG A 145 -8.55 -8.80 -0.36
C ARG A 145 -8.16 -7.93 0.86
N GLU A 146 -8.83 -8.07 1.98
CA GLU A 146 -8.51 -7.38 3.24
C GLU A 146 -7.08 -7.68 3.69
N LEU A 147 -6.69 -8.97 3.74
CA LEU A 147 -5.34 -9.39 4.12
C LEU A 147 -4.28 -8.85 3.18
N TYR A 148 -4.52 -8.88 1.86
CA TYR A 148 -3.60 -8.32 0.88
C TYR A 148 -3.39 -6.82 1.13
N LEU A 149 -4.48 -6.06 1.28
CA LEU A 149 -4.41 -4.61 1.50
C LEU A 149 -3.66 -4.21 2.78
N GLN A 150 -3.72 -5.03 3.83
CA GLN A 150 -2.94 -4.82 5.05
C GLN A 150 -1.43 -4.82 4.80
N HIS A 151 -0.94 -5.66 3.90
CA HIS A 151 0.49 -5.78 3.58
C HIS A 151 0.90 -4.98 2.34
N HIS A 152 -0.04 -4.66 1.47
CA HIS A 152 0.22 -4.00 0.19
C HIS A 152 0.89 -2.62 0.34
N THR A 153 0.53 -1.85 1.38
CA THR A 153 1.16 -0.53 1.61
C THR A 153 2.66 -0.67 1.86
N LEU A 154 3.06 -1.62 2.72
CA LEU A 154 4.47 -1.88 2.98
C LEU A 154 5.17 -2.44 1.75
N TRP A 155 4.55 -3.38 1.05
CA TRP A 155 5.08 -3.94 -0.18
C TRP A 155 5.27 -2.87 -1.27
N SER A 156 4.31 -1.98 -1.49
CA SER A 156 4.42 -0.89 -2.47
C SER A 156 5.54 0.10 -2.14
N ILE A 157 5.80 0.36 -0.85
CA ILE A 157 6.95 1.15 -0.41
C ILE A 157 8.26 0.42 -0.74
N LEU A 158 8.35 -0.87 -0.45
CA LEU A 158 9.53 -1.68 -0.77
C LEU A 158 9.80 -1.69 -2.26
N VAL A 159 8.78 -1.93 -3.09
CA VAL A 159 8.89 -1.90 -4.55
C VAL A 159 9.36 -0.54 -5.02
N LYS A 160 8.72 0.54 -4.56
CA LYS A 160 9.05 1.90 -4.96
C LYS A 160 10.50 2.29 -4.68
N TYR A 161 11.04 1.91 -3.52
CA TYR A 161 12.35 2.40 -3.07
C TYR A 161 13.51 1.42 -3.26
N TYR A 162 13.24 0.13 -3.41
CA TYR A 162 14.28 -0.89 -3.50
C TYR A 162 14.30 -1.66 -4.82
N TYR A 163 13.17 -1.73 -5.55
CA TYR A 163 13.08 -2.57 -6.75
C TYR A 163 12.78 -1.79 -8.05
N CYS A 164 12.15 -0.63 -8.00
CA CYS A 164 11.59 0.04 -9.18
C CYS A 164 12.39 1.23 -9.70
N ASP A 165 13.69 1.27 -9.53
CA ASP A 165 14.49 2.43 -9.95
C ASP A 165 14.96 2.37 -11.42
N LYS A 166 14.56 1.35 -12.20
CA LYS A 166 14.98 1.19 -13.60
C LYS A 166 13.80 0.86 -14.50
N GLU A 167 13.70 1.56 -15.63
CA GLU A 167 12.76 1.31 -16.74
C GLU A 167 12.76 -0.16 -17.16
N SER A 168 13.94 -0.77 -17.32
CA SER A 168 14.10 -2.20 -17.62
C SER A 168 13.43 -3.14 -16.62
N THR A 169 13.29 -2.74 -15.35
CA THR A 169 12.61 -3.53 -14.32
C THR A 169 11.10 -3.50 -14.53
N ARG A 170 10.54 -2.36 -14.93
CA ARG A 170 9.09 -2.20 -15.21
C ARG A 170 8.69 -2.94 -16.47
N GLU A 171 9.47 -2.84 -17.56
CA GLU A 171 9.26 -3.61 -18.79
C GLU A 171 9.29 -5.13 -18.50
N HIS A 172 10.24 -5.57 -17.69
CA HIS A 172 10.31 -6.97 -17.28
C HIS A 172 9.07 -7.39 -16.47
N ALA A 173 8.62 -6.57 -15.51
CA ALA A 173 7.42 -6.85 -14.72
C ALA A 173 6.18 -6.99 -15.61
N ILE A 174 5.95 -6.07 -16.55
CA ILE A 174 4.83 -6.15 -17.52
C ILE A 174 4.91 -7.46 -18.34
N SER A 175 6.09 -7.88 -18.74
CA SER A 175 6.27 -9.11 -19.51
C SER A 175 6.00 -10.40 -18.71
N GLN A 176 5.99 -10.32 -17.37
CA GLN A 176 5.68 -11.43 -16.47
C GLN A 176 4.18 -11.54 -16.15
N HIS A 177 3.39 -10.48 -16.36
CA HIS A 177 1.94 -10.47 -16.20
C HIS A 177 1.22 -11.11 -17.39
#